data_3b05b2d20c059ad5bb619c7770e2ff21
#
_entry.id   3b05b2d20c059ad5bb619c7770e2ff21
#
_cell.length_a   1.000
_cell.length_b   1.000
_cell.length_c   1.000
_cell.angle_alpha   90.00
_cell.angle_beta   90.00
_cell.angle_gamma   90.00
#
_symmetry.space_group_name_H-M   'P 1'
#
loop_
_entity.id
_entity.type
_entity.pdbx_description
1 polymer ?
#
loop_
_entity_poly.entity_id
_entity_poly.type
_entity_poly.pdbx_seq_one_letter_code
_entity_poly.pdbx_strand_id
1 'polypeptide(L)'
;MNESQTTSPADKAFKFYFDNPFERKIMNIEYSVLSNFHGQGSLAGNTEMHFRKGIEEGFDGFKADMRLSSDGVIILCHDAGYTFTQDGRIATFNNDNYTPIHDMPFNKIRELEFEHPFEGQYLHPCTLDTMLALCEKHDVVAYLTLRAEPWRVEVAQKMVELIRTHKMEHRTIINLYTGVKEAVDCVSSLLPSLVYCNTKYPDVQLTTELIDSSATDGYKIICLNNHQLETVTPEKHQYAASKGIRIWTWGVSKAAECAAHIAHGITGFQMCSRDVTNSVIAEMV
;
A
#
# COMPACT_ATOMS: atom_id res chain seq x y z
N MET A 1 38.01 -16.03 13.24
CA MET A 1 36.67 -15.96 13.84
C MET A 1 35.83 -15.14 12.90
N ASN A 2 34.99 -15.76 12.09
CA ASN A 2 34.06 -15.06 11.20
C ASN A 2 32.87 -14.61 12.07
N GLU A 3 32.82 -13.32 12.36
CA GLU A 3 31.59 -12.72 12.85
C GLU A 3 30.55 -12.80 11.72
N SER A 4 29.60 -13.70 11.86
CA SER A 4 28.41 -13.66 11.04
C SER A 4 27.67 -12.36 11.38
N GLN A 5 27.83 -11.34 10.55
CA GLN A 5 27.00 -10.15 10.62
C GLN A 5 25.56 -10.62 10.44
N THR A 6 24.81 -10.69 11.53
CA THR A 6 23.38 -10.88 11.48
C THR A 6 22.79 -9.61 10.89
N THR A 7 22.42 -9.64 9.60
CA THR A 7 21.71 -8.55 8.95
C THR A 7 20.45 -8.20 9.73
N SER A 8 20.22 -6.92 9.97
CA SER A 8 19.02 -6.45 10.66
C SER A 8 17.76 -6.79 9.83
N PRO A 9 16.57 -6.87 10.44
CA PRO A 9 15.33 -7.00 9.68
C PRO A 9 15.13 -5.90 8.63
N ALA A 10 15.61 -4.67 8.90
CA ALA A 10 15.62 -3.60 7.90
C ALA A 10 16.56 -3.88 6.74
N ASP A 11 17.74 -4.42 7.01
CA ASP A 11 18.67 -4.80 5.95
C ASP A 11 18.10 -5.93 5.09
N LYS A 12 17.32 -6.85 5.69
CA LYS A 12 16.61 -7.90 4.95
C LYS A 12 15.46 -7.34 4.12
N ALA A 13 14.63 -6.46 4.69
CA ALA A 13 13.55 -5.79 3.96
C ALA A 13 14.13 -4.92 2.83
N PHE A 14 15.17 -4.14 3.13
CA PHE A 14 15.87 -3.34 2.14
C PHE A 14 16.48 -4.21 1.04
N LYS A 15 17.09 -5.33 1.41
CA LYS A 15 17.66 -6.29 0.49
C LYS A 15 16.61 -6.90 -0.43
N PHE A 16 15.48 -7.36 0.13
CA PHE A 16 14.38 -7.92 -0.65
C PHE A 16 13.84 -6.95 -1.71
N TYR A 17 13.75 -5.64 -1.39
CA TYR A 17 13.24 -4.62 -2.31
C TYR A 17 14.30 -4.03 -3.25
N PHE A 18 15.58 -4.07 -2.87
CA PHE A 18 16.61 -3.24 -3.49
C PHE A 18 17.89 -3.98 -3.85
N ASP A 19 17.95 -5.30 -3.71
CA ASP A 19 19.12 -6.11 -4.14
C ASP A 19 19.40 -5.96 -5.63
N ASN A 20 18.35 -5.82 -6.41
CA ASN A 20 18.44 -5.49 -7.82
C ASN A 20 17.83 -4.10 -8.07
N PRO A 21 18.64 -3.06 -8.33
CA PRO A 21 18.12 -1.72 -8.61
C PRO A 21 17.26 -1.64 -9.87
N PHE A 22 17.29 -2.67 -10.72
CA PHE A 22 16.46 -2.79 -11.92
C PHE A 22 15.20 -3.63 -11.69
N GLU A 23 15.08 -4.28 -10.52
CA GLU A 23 13.89 -5.06 -10.20
C GLU A 23 12.70 -4.14 -9.91
N ARG A 24 11.64 -4.32 -10.68
CA ARG A 24 10.40 -3.55 -10.56
C ARG A 24 9.44 -4.24 -9.61
N LYS A 25 8.85 -3.47 -8.72
CA LYS A 25 7.85 -3.94 -7.76
C LYS A 25 6.49 -3.34 -8.07
N ILE A 26 5.48 -4.18 -8.11
CA ILE A 26 4.11 -3.79 -8.44
C ILE A 26 3.23 -4.13 -7.26
N MET A 27 2.70 -3.07 -6.64
CA MET A 27 1.75 -3.19 -5.55
C MET A 27 0.34 -3.07 -6.10
N ASN A 28 -0.51 -4.04 -5.79
CA ASN A 28 -1.92 -3.89 -6.03
C ASN A 28 -2.46 -2.83 -5.08
N ILE A 29 -3.06 -1.80 -5.65
CA ILE A 29 -3.74 -0.78 -4.88
C ILE A 29 -5.18 -0.66 -5.32
N GLU A 30 -5.97 -0.15 -4.41
CA GLU A 30 -7.32 0.22 -4.65
C GLU A 30 -7.56 1.68 -4.29
N TYR A 31 -8.25 2.39 -5.20
CA TYR A 31 -8.67 3.77 -5.00
C TYR A 31 -10.15 3.90 -4.65
N SER A 32 -10.91 2.85 -4.85
CA SER A 32 -12.34 2.87 -4.61
C SER A 32 -12.78 1.54 -4.01
N VAL A 33 -14.00 1.49 -3.53
CA VAL A 33 -14.65 0.25 -3.04
C VAL A 33 -14.70 -0.82 -4.14
N LEU A 34 -14.54 -0.41 -5.41
CA LEU A 34 -14.50 -1.31 -6.55
C LEU A 34 -13.21 -1.13 -7.35
N SER A 35 -12.49 -2.21 -7.57
CA SER A 35 -11.44 -2.30 -8.58
C SER A 35 -11.97 -3.08 -9.79
N ASN A 36 -11.64 -2.61 -11.01
CA ASN A 36 -11.89 -3.41 -12.20
C ASN A 36 -10.83 -4.50 -12.30
N PHE A 37 -11.27 -5.73 -12.16
CA PHE A 37 -10.41 -6.90 -12.24
C PHE A 37 -10.70 -7.65 -13.55
N HIS A 38 -9.82 -7.52 -14.52
CA HIS A 38 -9.76 -8.31 -15.79
C HIS A 38 -11.08 -8.52 -16.53
N GLY A 39 -11.96 -7.55 -16.59
CA GLY A 39 -13.23 -7.69 -17.32
C GLY A 39 -14.23 -8.69 -16.73
N GLN A 40 -13.93 -9.27 -15.58
CA GLN A 40 -14.81 -10.20 -14.86
C GLN A 40 -15.81 -9.50 -13.93
N GLY A 41 -15.90 -8.20 -14.01
CA GLY A 41 -16.73 -7.40 -13.12
C GLY A 41 -15.90 -6.67 -12.05
N SER A 42 -16.57 -5.89 -11.23
CA SER A 42 -15.92 -5.11 -10.19
C SER A 42 -15.70 -5.96 -8.95
N LEU A 43 -14.46 -6.14 -8.55
CA LEU A 43 -14.08 -6.79 -7.30
C LEU A 43 -13.93 -5.72 -6.22
N ALA A 44 -14.69 -5.86 -5.13
CA ALA A 44 -14.53 -4.97 -3.99
C ALA A 44 -13.13 -5.13 -3.40
N GLY A 45 -12.39 -4.06 -3.32
CA GLY A 45 -11.07 -4.08 -2.77
C GLY A 45 -11.05 -4.09 -1.25
N ASN A 46 -9.83 -4.21 -0.70
CA ASN A 46 -9.65 -4.42 0.74
C ASN A 46 -10.52 -5.59 1.27
N THR A 47 -10.77 -6.59 0.40
CA THR A 47 -11.44 -7.86 0.74
C THR A 47 -10.46 -9.01 0.62
N GLU A 48 -10.73 -10.10 1.30
CA GLU A 48 -9.89 -11.30 1.20
C GLU A 48 -9.80 -11.81 -0.25
N MET A 49 -10.92 -11.78 -0.99
CA MET A 49 -10.96 -12.19 -2.39
C MET A 49 -10.05 -11.31 -3.27
N HIS A 50 -10.04 -9.99 -3.02
CA HIS A 50 -9.16 -9.07 -3.72
C HIS A 50 -7.67 -9.45 -3.55
N PHE A 51 -7.25 -9.75 -2.32
CA PHE A 51 -5.87 -10.18 -2.06
C PHE A 51 -5.56 -11.53 -2.69
N ARG A 52 -6.46 -12.51 -2.61
CA ARG A 52 -6.29 -13.82 -3.25
C ARG A 52 -6.14 -13.72 -4.77
N LYS A 53 -7.00 -12.93 -5.41
CA LYS A 53 -6.91 -12.69 -6.87
C LYS A 53 -5.61 -11.98 -7.25
N GLY A 54 -5.19 -10.97 -6.48
CA GLY A 54 -3.90 -10.33 -6.71
C GLY A 54 -2.71 -11.29 -6.57
N ILE A 55 -2.76 -12.23 -5.62
CA ILE A 55 -1.74 -13.28 -5.49
C ILE A 55 -1.73 -14.19 -6.73
N GLU A 56 -2.91 -14.64 -7.18
CA GLU A 56 -3.06 -15.46 -8.39
C GLU A 56 -2.50 -14.75 -9.63
N GLU A 57 -2.67 -13.44 -9.73
CA GLU A 57 -2.12 -12.61 -10.81
C GLU A 57 -0.64 -12.27 -10.65
N GLY A 58 -0.04 -12.65 -9.52
CA GLY A 58 1.37 -12.48 -9.27
C GLY A 58 1.78 -11.04 -8.94
N PHE A 59 0.95 -10.24 -8.28
CA PHE A 59 1.40 -8.99 -7.67
C PHE A 59 2.46 -9.24 -6.61
N ASP A 60 3.40 -8.31 -6.48
CA ASP A 60 4.47 -8.39 -5.49
C ASP A 60 3.98 -8.03 -4.07
N GLY A 61 2.83 -7.40 -3.95
CA GLY A 61 2.24 -7.01 -2.67
C GLY A 61 0.95 -6.22 -2.79
N PHE A 62 0.44 -5.81 -1.64
CA PHE A 62 -0.84 -5.11 -1.53
C PHE A 62 -0.70 -3.84 -0.72
N LYS A 63 -1.30 -2.76 -1.23
CA LYS A 63 -1.50 -1.54 -0.47
C LYS A 63 -2.84 -1.63 0.26
N ALA A 64 -2.85 -1.29 1.53
CA ALA A 64 -4.06 -1.19 2.32
C ALA A 64 -4.08 0.07 3.18
N ASP A 65 -5.26 0.66 3.33
CA ASP A 65 -5.54 1.74 4.27
C ASP A 65 -6.22 1.17 5.50
N MET A 66 -5.80 1.63 6.68
CA MET A 66 -6.22 1.05 7.95
C MET A 66 -7.21 1.97 8.67
N ARG A 67 -8.29 1.38 9.18
CA ARG A 67 -9.28 2.01 10.04
C ARG A 67 -9.46 1.18 11.31
N LEU A 68 -9.88 1.80 12.39
CA LEU A 68 -10.12 1.12 13.65
C LEU A 68 -11.62 0.97 13.90
N SER A 69 -12.10 -0.24 14.18
CA SER A 69 -13.46 -0.46 14.67
C SER A 69 -13.61 0.04 16.10
N SER A 70 -14.85 0.20 16.59
CA SER A 70 -15.12 0.70 17.94
C SER A 70 -14.56 -0.19 19.06
N ASP A 71 -14.36 -1.47 18.79
CA ASP A 71 -13.77 -2.47 19.69
C ASP A 71 -12.29 -2.76 19.38
N GLY A 72 -11.68 -1.93 18.52
CA GLY A 72 -10.23 -1.90 18.33
C GLY A 72 -9.67 -2.94 17.36
N VAL A 73 -10.45 -3.46 16.42
CA VAL A 73 -9.95 -4.29 15.31
C VAL A 73 -9.57 -3.41 14.13
N ILE A 74 -8.44 -3.66 13.48
CA ILE A 74 -8.04 -2.93 12.27
C ILE A 74 -8.76 -3.52 11.06
N ILE A 75 -9.61 -2.70 10.45
CA ILE A 75 -10.35 -2.97 9.23
C ILE A 75 -9.64 -2.30 8.07
N LEU A 76 -9.56 -2.96 6.93
CA LEU A 76 -8.99 -2.41 5.72
C LEU A 76 -10.07 -1.67 4.92
N CYS A 77 -9.92 -0.35 4.82
CA CYS A 77 -10.83 0.50 4.07
C CYS A 77 -10.18 1.83 3.72
N HIS A 78 -10.26 2.22 2.44
CA HIS A 78 -9.74 3.51 1.99
C HIS A 78 -10.48 4.67 2.65
N ASP A 79 -11.80 4.61 2.68
CA ASP A 79 -12.64 5.70 3.21
C ASP A 79 -12.83 5.57 4.73
N ALA A 80 -13.26 6.65 5.37
CA ALA A 80 -13.44 6.69 6.81
C ALA A 80 -14.62 5.84 7.31
N GLY A 81 -15.51 5.42 6.42
CA GLY A 81 -16.70 4.67 6.75
C GLY A 81 -17.37 4.05 5.53
N TYR A 82 -18.53 3.46 5.75
CA TYR A 82 -19.36 2.85 4.72
C TYR A 82 -20.66 3.58 4.50
N THR A 83 -21.00 3.79 3.24
CA THR A 83 -22.36 4.16 2.83
C THR A 83 -23.15 2.89 2.57
N PHE A 84 -24.42 2.87 2.97
CA PHE A 84 -25.28 1.69 2.81
C PHE A 84 -26.34 1.91 1.76
N THR A 85 -26.62 0.86 1.00
CA THR A 85 -27.77 0.74 0.12
C THR A 85 -29.07 0.60 0.92
N GLN A 86 -30.24 0.67 0.25
CA GLN A 86 -31.52 0.51 0.92
C GLN A 86 -31.73 -0.87 1.56
N ASP A 87 -31.09 -1.90 1.02
CA ASP A 87 -31.10 -3.27 1.55
C ASP A 87 -29.96 -3.56 2.55
N GLY A 88 -29.22 -2.51 2.97
CA GLY A 88 -28.23 -2.57 4.04
C GLY A 88 -26.86 -3.09 3.64
N ARG A 89 -26.56 -3.22 2.34
CA ARG A 89 -25.22 -3.58 1.85
C ARG A 89 -24.32 -2.36 1.74
N ILE A 90 -22.99 -2.59 1.75
CA ILE A 90 -22.01 -1.54 1.50
C ILE A 90 -22.14 -1.09 0.04
N ALA A 91 -22.47 0.19 -0.15
CA ALA A 91 -22.62 0.77 -1.48
C ALA A 91 -21.28 0.88 -2.22
N THR A 92 -21.34 0.77 -3.53
CA THR A 92 -20.19 0.89 -4.44
C THR A 92 -19.45 2.22 -4.31
N PHE A 93 -20.22 3.30 -4.09
CA PHE A 93 -19.67 4.65 -3.95
C PHE A 93 -20.07 5.24 -2.62
N ASN A 94 -19.09 5.70 -1.87
CA ASN A 94 -19.32 6.47 -0.67
C ASN A 94 -19.84 7.87 -1.03
N ASN A 95 -20.73 8.36 -0.21
CA ASN A 95 -21.21 9.73 -0.23
C ASN A 95 -20.94 10.38 1.14
N ASP A 96 -21.31 11.65 1.29
CA ASP A 96 -21.07 12.41 2.52
C ASP A 96 -21.83 11.87 3.76
N ASN A 97 -22.82 10.97 3.54
CA ASN A 97 -23.62 10.34 4.60
C ASN A 97 -23.15 8.90 4.86
N TYR A 98 -21.88 8.72 5.21
CA TYR A 98 -21.35 7.41 5.58
C TYR A 98 -21.43 7.16 7.09
N THR A 99 -21.48 5.90 7.48
CA THR A 99 -21.30 5.48 8.88
C THR A 99 -19.81 5.24 9.12
N PRO A 100 -19.18 5.96 10.05
CA PRO A 100 -17.77 5.79 10.34
C PRO A 100 -17.44 4.38 10.86
N ILE A 101 -16.32 3.81 10.41
CA ILE A 101 -15.90 2.47 10.87
C ILE A 101 -15.67 2.45 12.37
N HIS A 102 -15.15 3.54 12.95
CA HIS A 102 -14.87 3.61 14.38
C HIS A 102 -16.13 3.65 15.26
N ASP A 103 -17.30 3.87 14.69
CA ASP A 103 -18.57 3.78 15.39
C ASP A 103 -19.18 2.36 15.39
N MET A 104 -18.59 1.46 14.62
CA MET A 104 -19.09 0.10 14.45
C MET A 104 -18.17 -0.93 15.13
N PRO A 105 -18.70 -1.86 15.95
CA PRO A 105 -17.93 -2.97 16.46
C PRO A 105 -17.66 -4.02 15.37
N PHE A 106 -16.54 -4.72 15.47
CA PHE A 106 -16.10 -5.66 14.45
C PHE A 106 -17.11 -6.77 14.17
N ASN A 107 -17.82 -7.27 15.19
CA ASN A 107 -18.85 -8.30 15.00
C ASN A 107 -19.99 -7.85 14.08
N LYS A 108 -20.22 -6.55 13.93
CA LYS A 108 -21.17 -5.98 12.95
C LYS A 108 -20.50 -5.79 11.58
N ILE A 109 -19.29 -5.28 11.55
CA ILE A 109 -18.56 -5.02 10.30
C ILE A 109 -18.36 -6.31 9.50
N ARG A 110 -17.97 -7.40 10.15
CA ARG A 110 -17.70 -8.69 9.49
C ARG A 110 -18.93 -9.33 8.83
N GLU A 111 -20.15 -8.92 9.24
CA GLU A 111 -21.42 -9.42 8.69
C GLU A 111 -21.88 -8.57 7.49
N LEU A 112 -21.27 -7.42 7.25
CA LEU A 112 -21.60 -6.56 6.12
C LEU A 112 -21.19 -7.21 4.81
N GLU A 113 -21.99 -7.01 3.79
CA GLU A 113 -21.74 -7.46 2.42
C GLU A 113 -21.59 -6.25 1.50
N PHE A 114 -20.67 -6.33 0.54
CA PHE A 114 -20.62 -5.35 -0.54
C PHE A 114 -21.80 -5.52 -1.50
N GLU A 115 -22.30 -4.43 -2.06
CA GLU A 115 -23.47 -4.35 -2.93
C GLU A 115 -23.43 -5.32 -4.11
N HIS A 116 -22.24 -5.48 -4.71
CA HIS A 116 -22.06 -6.33 -5.88
C HIS A 116 -21.32 -7.63 -5.54
N PRO A 117 -21.91 -8.78 -5.87
CA PRO A 117 -21.20 -10.05 -5.73
C PRO A 117 -20.10 -10.17 -6.78
N PHE A 118 -19.01 -10.84 -6.42
CA PHE A 118 -17.97 -11.25 -7.33
C PHE A 118 -18.05 -12.78 -7.54
N GLU A 119 -18.09 -13.23 -8.78
CA GLU A 119 -18.25 -14.66 -9.13
C GLU A 119 -19.45 -15.33 -8.40
N GLY A 120 -20.52 -14.58 -8.18
CA GLY A 120 -21.74 -15.06 -7.52
C GLY A 120 -21.68 -15.10 -5.98
N GLN A 121 -20.62 -14.58 -5.37
CA GLN A 121 -20.44 -14.50 -3.91
C GLN A 121 -20.41 -13.05 -3.44
N TYR A 122 -21.16 -12.72 -2.40
CA TYR A 122 -21.00 -11.44 -1.73
C TYR A 122 -19.72 -11.42 -0.91
N LEU A 123 -19.03 -10.29 -0.98
CA LEU A 123 -17.75 -10.08 -0.32
C LEU A 123 -17.94 -9.31 0.98
N HIS A 124 -17.02 -9.50 1.91
CA HIS A 124 -17.05 -8.89 3.23
C HIS A 124 -15.83 -8.01 3.46
N PRO A 125 -15.89 -7.00 4.35
CA PRO A 125 -14.73 -6.25 4.80
C PRO A 125 -13.65 -7.16 5.38
N CYS A 126 -12.39 -6.84 5.09
CA CYS A 126 -11.24 -7.61 5.53
C CYS A 126 -10.50 -6.91 6.66
N THR A 127 -9.82 -7.68 7.51
CA THR A 127 -8.96 -7.17 8.58
C THR A 127 -7.51 -7.13 8.14
N LEU A 128 -6.70 -6.32 8.83
CA LEU A 128 -5.25 -6.33 8.64
C LEU A 128 -4.65 -7.70 9.00
N ASP A 129 -5.16 -8.36 10.02
CA ASP A 129 -4.73 -9.70 10.43
C ASP A 129 -4.87 -10.71 9.28
N THR A 130 -6.03 -10.75 8.61
CA THR A 130 -6.27 -11.60 7.45
C THR A 130 -5.33 -11.28 6.28
N MET A 131 -5.12 -10.00 5.98
CA MET A 131 -4.20 -9.59 4.92
C MET A 131 -2.77 -10.02 5.22
N LEU A 132 -2.28 -9.77 6.43
CA LEU A 132 -0.91 -10.13 6.82
C LEU A 132 -0.70 -11.65 6.80
N ALA A 133 -1.69 -12.44 7.22
CA ALA A 133 -1.64 -13.90 7.11
C ALA A 133 -1.51 -14.38 5.65
N LEU A 134 -2.21 -13.74 4.72
CA LEU A 134 -2.07 -14.02 3.29
C LEU A 134 -0.69 -13.59 2.77
N CYS A 135 -0.21 -12.41 3.15
CA CYS A 135 1.10 -11.92 2.74
C CYS A 135 2.23 -12.82 3.27
N GLU A 136 2.17 -13.26 4.53
CA GLU A 136 3.13 -14.21 5.10
C GLU A 136 3.13 -15.54 4.34
N LYS A 137 1.94 -16.12 4.14
CA LYS A 137 1.78 -17.41 3.47
C LYS A 137 2.30 -17.43 2.03
N HIS A 138 2.11 -16.34 1.30
CA HIS A 138 2.42 -16.27 -0.14
C HIS A 138 3.69 -15.47 -0.45
N ASP A 139 4.42 -15.05 0.59
CA ASP A 139 5.71 -14.39 0.47
C ASP A 139 5.65 -13.05 -0.28
N VAL A 140 4.55 -12.30 -0.11
CA VAL A 140 4.30 -11.00 -0.74
C VAL A 140 4.34 -9.86 0.28
N VAL A 141 4.41 -8.63 -0.23
CA VAL A 141 4.61 -7.41 0.55
C VAL A 141 3.31 -6.87 1.12
N ALA A 142 3.36 -6.40 2.36
CA ALA A 142 2.33 -5.55 2.95
C ALA A 142 2.76 -4.08 2.85
N TYR A 143 2.03 -3.28 2.07
CA TYR A 143 2.24 -1.84 1.94
C TYR A 143 1.12 -1.11 2.68
N LEU A 144 1.40 -0.69 3.91
CA LEU A 144 0.40 -0.26 4.87
C LEU A 144 0.36 1.26 5.00
N THR A 145 -0.80 1.86 4.75
CA THR A 145 -0.99 3.31 4.79
C THR A 145 -1.57 3.75 6.12
N LEU A 146 -0.82 4.60 6.85
CA LEU A 146 -1.32 5.32 8.00
C LEU A 146 -2.02 6.61 7.56
N ARG A 147 -3.26 6.76 7.99
CA ARG A 147 -4.09 7.94 7.73
C ARG A 147 -4.05 8.92 8.90
N ALA A 148 -4.37 10.19 8.62
CA ALA A 148 -4.44 11.25 9.64
C ALA A 148 -5.76 11.20 10.43
N GLU A 149 -5.96 10.13 11.19
CA GLU A 149 -7.16 9.89 11.99
C GLU A 149 -6.91 10.21 13.48
N PRO A 150 -7.93 10.55 14.26
CA PRO A 150 -7.77 10.81 15.69
C PRO A 150 -7.14 9.65 16.48
N TRP A 151 -7.43 8.41 16.08
CA TRP A 151 -6.95 7.15 16.69
C TRP A 151 -5.70 6.59 16.01
N ARG A 152 -5.00 7.36 15.20
CA ARG A 152 -3.86 6.89 14.40
C ARG A 152 -2.72 6.25 15.21
N VAL A 153 -2.51 6.71 16.44
CA VAL A 153 -1.48 6.13 17.32
C VAL A 153 -1.88 4.72 17.78
N GLU A 154 -3.15 4.52 18.12
CA GLU A 154 -3.69 3.20 18.49
C GLU A 154 -3.62 2.22 17.31
N VAL A 155 -3.99 2.69 16.10
CA VAL A 155 -3.81 1.91 14.86
C VAL A 155 -2.35 1.54 14.68
N ALA A 156 -1.43 2.48 14.85
CA ALA A 156 0.00 2.24 14.71
C ALA A 156 0.51 1.17 15.68
N GLN A 157 0.09 1.23 16.94
CA GLN A 157 0.47 0.24 17.96
C GLN A 157 -0.05 -1.17 17.61
N LYS A 158 -1.33 -1.28 17.28
CA LYS A 158 -1.95 -2.57 16.89
C LYS A 158 -1.37 -3.12 15.58
N MET A 159 -1.09 -2.26 14.62
CA MET A 159 -0.42 -2.62 13.38
C MET A 159 0.96 -3.25 13.66
N VAL A 160 1.76 -2.64 14.53
CA VAL A 160 3.07 -3.16 14.92
C VAL A 160 2.94 -4.53 15.58
N GLU A 161 1.96 -4.73 16.44
CA GLU A 161 1.69 -6.01 17.08
C GLU A 161 1.36 -7.10 16.04
N LEU A 162 0.49 -6.81 15.08
CA LEU A 162 0.12 -7.73 14.01
C LEU A 162 1.29 -8.02 13.07
N ILE A 163 2.10 -7.01 12.69
CA ILE A 163 3.31 -7.21 11.88
C ILE A 163 4.25 -8.21 12.56
N ARG A 164 4.46 -8.09 13.88
CA ARG A 164 5.30 -9.01 14.65
C ARG A 164 4.68 -10.42 14.75
N THR A 165 3.38 -10.49 14.98
CA THR A 165 2.65 -11.77 15.07
C THR A 165 2.82 -12.59 13.79
N HIS A 166 2.73 -11.95 12.63
CA HIS A 166 2.91 -12.56 11.32
C HIS A 166 4.37 -12.56 10.82
N LYS A 167 5.33 -12.10 11.63
CA LYS A 167 6.75 -12.03 11.26
C LYS A 167 7.01 -11.29 9.95
N MET A 168 6.22 -10.25 9.70
CA MET A 168 6.22 -9.49 8.46
C MET A 168 7.14 -8.26 8.46
N GLU A 169 8.00 -8.08 9.49
CA GLU A 169 8.87 -6.91 9.62
C GLU A 169 9.77 -6.70 8.39
N HIS A 170 10.21 -7.77 7.77
CA HIS A 170 11.08 -7.73 6.59
C HIS A 170 10.33 -7.59 5.26
N ARG A 171 9.00 -7.60 5.28
CA ARG A 171 8.12 -7.52 4.10
C ARG A 171 7.04 -6.46 4.22
N THR A 172 7.19 -5.53 5.15
CA THR A 172 6.25 -4.45 5.35
C THR A 172 6.87 -3.12 4.98
N ILE A 173 6.16 -2.35 4.17
CA ILE A 173 6.43 -0.94 3.90
C ILE A 173 5.36 -0.12 4.60
N ILE A 174 5.79 0.90 5.35
CA ILE A 174 4.87 1.86 5.94
C ILE A 174 4.77 3.07 5.05
N ASN A 175 3.59 3.27 4.53
CA ASN A 175 3.27 4.42 3.70
C ASN A 175 2.75 5.57 4.58
N LEU A 176 3.39 6.72 4.45
CA LEU A 176 3.12 7.89 5.28
C LEU A 176 2.63 9.03 4.42
N TYR A 177 1.43 9.51 4.74
CA TYR A 177 0.94 10.78 4.23
C TYR A 177 1.35 11.92 5.18
N THR A 178 1.37 13.14 4.64
CA THR A 178 1.63 14.35 5.42
C THR A 178 0.67 14.46 6.62
N GLY A 179 1.17 14.89 7.78
CA GLY A 179 0.34 15.15 8.96
C GLY A 179 0.15 14.00 9.96
N VAL A 180 0.83 12.86 9.75
CA VAL A 180 0.76 11.71 10.67
C VAL A 180 2.03 11.50 11.51
N LYS A 181 2.76 12.57 11.79
CA LYS A 181 4.07 12.50 12.48
C LYS A 181 4.04 11.68 13.77
N GLU A 182 3.04 11.84 14.60
CA GLU A 182 2.93 11.11 15.89
C GLU A 182 2.82 9.59 15.66
N ALA A 183 2.06 9.17 14.65
CA ALA A 183 1.95 7.76 14.28
C ALA A 183 3.26 7.23 13.70
N VAL A 184 3.97 8.06 12.90
CA VAL A 184 5.31 7.76 12.40
C VAL A 184 6.30 7.54 13.54
N ASP A 185 6.35 8.49 14.46
CA ASP A 185 7.24 8.44 15.64
C ASP A 185 6.93 7.20 16.49
N CYS A 186 5.64 6.86 16.65
CA CYS A 186 5.22 5.65 17.35
C CYS A 186 5.73 4.39 16.64
N VAL A 187 5.48 4.24 15.33
CA VAL A 187 5.93 3.06 14.56
C VAL A 187 7.45 2.97 14.55
N SER A 188 8.15 4.09 14.29
CA SER A 188 9.61 4.15 14.25
C SER A 188 10.26 3.76 15.57
N SER A 189 9.64 4.15 16.69
CA SER A 189 10.12 3.76 18.03
C SER A 189 9.93 2.27 18.33
N LEU A 190 8.86 1.66 17.79
CA LEU A 190 8.52 0.26 18.03
C LEU A 190 9.18 -0.69 17.03
N LEU A 191 9.30 -0.28 15.77
CA LEU A 191 9.90 -1.03 14.67
C LEU A 191 10.81 -0.14 13.81
N PRO A 192 11.99 0.27 14.31
CA PRO A 192 12.89 1.18 13.60
C PRO A 192 13.45 0.60 12.30
N SER A 193 13.34 -0.71 12.13
CA SER A 193 13.90 -1.43 10.98
C SER A 193 12.97 -1.51 9.76
N LEU A 194 11.76 -0.96 9.84
CA LEU A 194 10.83 -0.97 8.70
C LEU A 194 11.28 -0.03 7.58
N VAL A 195 10.84 -0.35 6.37
CA VAL A 195 10.96 0.54 5.21
C VAL A 195 9.84 1.56 5.24
N TYR A 196 10.20 2.84 5.17
CA TYR A 196 9.26 3.95 5.16
C TYR A 196 9.17 4.57 3.78
N CYS A 197 7.94 4.79 3.33
CA CYS A 197 7.61 5.46 2.07
C CYS A 197 7.00 6.83 2.34
N ASN A 198 7.55 7.85 1.72
CA ASN A 198 7.04 9.22 1.73
C ASN A 198 6.12 9.42 0.53
N THR A 199 4.82 9.25 0.71
CA THR A 199 3.85 9.48 -0.38
C THR A 199 3.44 10.94 -0.44
N LYS A 200 3.42 11.49 -1.63
CA LYS A 200 3.12 12.89 -1.89
C LYS A 200 1.76 13.10 -2.54
N TYR A 201 1.16 14.25 -2.24
CA TYR A 201 -0.06 14.70 -2.89
C TYR A 201 0.15 14.95 -4.40
N PRO A 202 -0.93 15.00 -5.20
CA PRO A 202 -0.84 15.06 -6.66
C PRO A 202 -0.08 16.27 -7.22
N ASP A 203 0.01 17.35 -6.48
CA ASP A 203 0.66 18.60 -6.87
C ASP A 203 2.14 18.70 -6.50
N VAL A 204 2.67 17.72 -5.76
CA VAL A 204 4.05 17.76 -5.28
C VAL A 204 5.01 17.20 -6.31
N GLN A 205 5.92 18.06 -6.78
CA GLN A 205 6.98 17.71 -7.71
C GLN A 205 8.20 17.08 -7.04
N LEU A 206 8.94 16.26 -7.78
CA LEU A 206 10.24 15.78 -7.33
C LEU A 206 11.27 16.91 -7.43
N THR A 207 11.84 17.28 -6.29
CA THR A 207 12.94 18.25 -6.19
C THR A 207 14.12 17.64 -5.43
N THR A 208 15.31 18.23 -5.54
CA THR A 208 16.48 17.83 -4.76
C THR A 208 16.27 18.01 -3.27
N GLU A 209 15.57 19.08 -2.87
CA GLU A 209 15.22 19.36 -1.48
C GLU A 209 14.28 18.29 -0.89
N LEU A 210 13.31 17.80 -1.69
CA LEU A 210 12.44 16.71 -1.28
C LEU A 210 13.22 15.40 -1.10
N ILE A 211 14.18 15.13 -1.98
CA ILE A 211 15.06 13.96 -1.89
C ILE A 211 15.91 14.06 -0.62
N ASP A 212 16.57 15.20 -0.38
CA ASP A 212 17.43 15.40 0.78
C ASP A 212 16.67 15.33 2.10
N SER A 213 15.51 15.98 2.18
CA SER A 213 14.68 15.91 3.39
C SER A 213 14.17 14.49 3.64
N SER A 214 13.73 13.77 2.60
CA SER A 214 13.29 12.38 2.73
C SER A 214 14.42 11.46 3.20
N ALA A 215 15.64 11.64 2.67
CA ALA A 215 16.81 10.88 3.11
C ALA A 215 17.18 11.18 4.57
N THR A 216 17.14 12.44 4.97
CA THR A 216 17.41 12.88 6.35
C THR A 216 16.40 12.30 7.34
N ASP A 217 15.11 12.24 6.95
CA ASP A 217 14.02 11.67 7.73
C ASP A 217 14.01 10.14 7.72
N GLY A 218 14.94 9.50 7.03
CA GLY A 218 15.10 8.04 7.00
C GLY A 218 14.20 7.30 6.02
N TYR A 219 13.47 8.00 5.16
CA TYR A 219 12.67 7.37 4.11
C TYR A 219 13.55 6.66 3.08
N LYS A 220 13.05 5.56 2.54
CA LYS A 220 13.70 4.78 1.49
C LYS A 220 12.97 4.86 0.15
N ILE A 221 11.74 5.32 0.16
CA ILE A 221 10.89 5.46 -1.01
C ILE A 221 10.25 6.85 -0.98
N ILE A 222 10.24 7.52 -2.13
CA ILE A 222 9.37 8.66 -2.43
C ILE A 222 8.36 8.16 -3.46
N CYS A 223 7.07 8.23 -3.13
CA CYS A 223 6.00 7.83 -4.04
C CYS A 223 5.24 9.06 -4.55
N LEU A 224 5.35 9.31 -5.84
CA LEU A 224 4.76 10.47 -6.52
C LEU A 224 3.48 10.08 -7.25
N ASN A 225 2.61 11.05 -7.47
CA ASN A 225 1.46 10.87 -8.36
C ASN A 225 1.93 10.76 -9.82
N ASN A 226 1.22 9.98 -10.65
CA ASN A 226 1.54 9.77 -12.06
C ASN A 226 1.57 11.09 -12.88
N HIS A 227 0.87 12.14 -12.44
CA HIS A 227 0.91 13.45 -13.09
C HIS A 227 2.21 14.22 -12.87
N GLN A 228 3.09 13.74 -11.98
CA GLN A 228 4.37 14.37 -11.67
C GLN A 228 5.55 13.70 -12.39
N LEU A 229 5.29 12.81 -13.34
CA LEU A 229 6.32 12.05 -14.05
C LEU A 229 7.38 12.94 -14.70
N GLU A 230 6.97 14.03 -15.34
CA GLU A 230 7.86 14.99 -16.01
C GLU A 230 8.90 15.64 -15.05
N THR A 231 8.62 15.63 -13.75
CA THR A 231 9.55 16.13 -12.73
C THR A 231 10.65 15.14 -12.38
N VAL A 232 10.51 13.87 -12.79
CA VAL A 232 11.48 12.79 -12.55
C VAL A 232 12.46 12.74 -13.73
N THR A 233 13.50 13.58 -13.67
CA THR A 233 14.57 13.54 -14.66
C THR A 233 15.62 12.46 -14.34
N PRO A 234 16.41 11.98 -15.32
CA PRO A 234 17.49 11.03 -15.07
C PRO A 234 18.46 11.49 -13.97
N GLU A 235 18.78 12.77 -13.94
CA GLU A 235 19.70 13.36 -12.95
C GLU A 235 19.10 13.28 -11.53
N LYS A 236 17.83 13.62 -11.37
CA LYS A 236 17.12 13.52 -10.08
C LYS A 236 16.96 12.07 -9.63
N HIS A 237 16.68 11.16 -10.58
CA HIS A 237 16.64 9.73 -10.29
C HIS A 237 17.99 9.20 -9.79
N GLN A 238 19.09 9.53 -10.47
CA GLN A 238 20.44 9.18 -10.03
C GLN A 238 20.78 9.81 -8.69
N TYR A 239 20.39 11.06 -8.46
CA TYR A 239 20.58 11.73 -7.18
C TYR A 239 19.83 11.03 -6.05
N ALA A 240 18.55 10.70 -6.25
CA ALA A 240 17.78 9.93 -5.29
C ALA A 240 18.42 8.57 -4.96
N ALA A 241 18.88 7.85 -6.00
CA ALA A 241 19.58 6.58 -5.85
C ALA A 241 20.88 6.73 -5.04
N SER A 242 21.66 7.80 -5.25
CA SER A 242 22.87 8.11 -4.48
C SER A 242 22.59 8.37 -2.99
N LYS A 243 21.38 8.77 -2.64
CA LYS A 243 20.88 8.95 -1.27
C LYS A 243 20.22 7.70 -0.70
N GLY A 244 20.19 6.59 -1.45
CA GLY A 244 19.51 5.36 -1.05
C GLY A 244 17.96 5.43 -1.14
N ILE A 245 17.43 6.36 -1.93
CA ILE A 245 16.00 6.56 -2.15
C ILE A 245 15.59 5.97 -3.50
N ARG A 246 14.45 5.29 -3.52
CA ARG A 246 13.75 4.83 -4.72
C ARG A 246 12.58 5.72 -5.04
N ILE A 247 12.33 5.94 -6.32
CA ILE A 247 11.17 6.71 -6.77
C ILE A 247 10.11 5.73 -7.26
N TRP A 248 8.95 5.79 -6.64
CA TRP A 248 7.77 5.02 -6.98
C TRP A 248 6.65 5.94 -7.49
N THR A 249 5.63 5.36 -8.07
CA THR A 249 4.45 6.09 -8.56
C THR A 249 3.15 5.43 -8.15
N TRP A 250 2.11 6.24 -8.02
CA TRP A 250 0.74 5.84 -7.80
C TRP A 250 -0.22 6.50 -8.80
N GLY A 251 -1.39 5.90 -8.99
CA GLY A 251 -2.40 6.41 -9.91
C GLY A 251 -2.19 5.97 -11.36
N VAL A 252 -1.34 4.97 -11.61
CA VAL A 252 -1.12 4.41 -12.95
C VAL A 252 -2.28 3.50 -13.32
N SER A 253 -2.98 3.83 -14.40
CA SER A 253 -4.15 3.08 -14.86
C SER A 253 -4.03 2.55 -16.29
N LYS A 254 -3.00 2.97 -17.04
CA LYS A 254 -2.83 2.62 -18.45
C LYS A 254 -1.43 2.11 -18.75
N ALA A 255 -1.33 1.18 -19.69
CA ALA A 255 -0.05 0.62 -20.16
C ALA A 255 0.92 1.71 -20.64
N ALA A 256 0.43 2.68 -21.43
CA ALA A 256 1.26 3.78 -21.91
C ALA A 256 1.85 4.64 -20.79
N GLU A 257 1.09 4.88 -19.72
CA GLU A 257 1.59 5.58 -18.53
C GLU A 257 2.70 4.76 -17.86
N CYS A 258 2.50 3.46 -17.71
CA CYS A 258 3.49 2.58 -17.11
C CYS A 258 4.80 2.57 -17.91
N ALA A 259 4.74 2.47 -19.24
CA ALA A 259 5.91 2.55 -20.12
C ALA A 259 6.68 3.87 -19.94
N ALA A 260 5.97 5.00 -19.91
CA ALA A 260 6.57 6.30 -19.67
C ALA A 260 7.28 6.36 -18.31
N HIS A 261 6.64 5.86 -17.25
CA HIS A 261 7.25 5.80 -15.91
C HIS A 261 8.51 4.94 -15.87
N ILE A 262 8.49 3.78 -16.53
CA ILE A 262 9.66 2.89 -16.63
C ILE A 262 10.82 3.60 -17.37
N ALA A 263 10.53 4.30 -18.46
CA ALA A 263 11.52 5.07 -19.21
C ALA A 263 12.17 6.19 -18.37
N HIS A 264 11.46 6.72 -17.37
CA HIS A 264 12.00 7.67 -16.38
C HIS A 264 12.68 7.02 -15.18
N GLY A 265 12.85 5.69 -15.18
CA GLY A 265 13.57 4.98 -14.12
C GLY A 265 12.72 4.62 -12.89
N ILE A 266 11.38 4.77 -12.96
CA ILE A 266 10.50 4.36 -11.87
C ILE A 266 10.57 2.83 -11.71
N THR A 267 10.72 2.37 -10.47
CA THR A 267 10.88 0.94 -10.16
C THR A 267 9.73 0.36 -9.31
N GLY A 268 8.85 1.19 -8.82
CA GLY A 268 7.70 0.74 -8.02
C GLY A 268 6.40 1.37 -8.48
N PHE A 269 5.38 0.56 -8.61
CA PHE A 269 4.09 0.94 -9.17
C PHE A 269 2.97 0.52 -8.25
N GLN A 270 2.06 1.45 -7.98
CA GLN A 270 0.79 1.15 -7.34
C GLN A 270 -0.29 1.14 -8.42
N MET A 271 -0.81 -0.02 -8.73
CA MET A 271 -1.79 -0.22 -9.80
C MET A 271 -2.73 -1.40 -9.53
N CYS A 272 -3.84 -1.43 -10.24
CA CYS A 272 -4.89 -2.43 -10.06
C CYS A 272 -4.85 -3.59 -11.08
N SER A 273 -3.91 -3.61 -12.02
CA SER A 273 -3.79 -4.69 -12.99
C SER A 273 -2.33 -4.96 -13.36
N ARG A 274 -1.87 -6.19 -13.09
CA ARG A 274 -0.52 -6.62 -13.45
C ARG A 274 -0.36 -6.90 -14.95
N ASP A 275 -1.40 -7.36 -15.64
CA ASP A 275 -1.32 -7.64 -17.08
C ASP A 275 -0.92 -6.42 -17.89
N VAL A 276 -1.46 -5.25 -17.52
CA VAL A 276 -1.08 -3.99 -18.13
C VAL A 276 0.42 -3.73 -17.97
N THR A 277 0.96 -4.02 -16.80
CA THR A 277 2.39 -3.81 -16.51
C THR A 277 3.26 -4.86 -17.17
N ASN A 278 2.87 -6.14 -17.14
CA ASN A 278 3.64 -7.21 -17.76
C ASN A 278 3.75 -7.05 -19.27
N SER A 279 2.67 -6.63 -19.94
CA SER A 279 2.71 -6.35 -21.39
C SER A 279 3.71 -5.24 -21.71
N VAL A 280 3.72 -4.17 -20.92
CA VAL A 280 4.66 -3.05 -21.10
C VAL A 280 6.10 -3.46 -20.79
N ILE A 281 6.32 -4.23 -19.71
CA ILE A 281 7.66 -4.72 -19.38
C ILE A 281 8.20 -5.64 -20.47
N ALA A 282 7.36 -6.51 -21.03
CA ALA A 282 7.76 -7.42 -22.12
C ALA A 282 8.12 -6.68 -23.42
N GLU A 283 7.51 -5.53 -23.70
CA GLU A 283 7.86 -4.69 -24.85
C GLU A 283 9.16 -3.89 -24.65
N MET A 284 9.67 -3.79 -23.41
CA MET A 284 10.85 -3.00 -23.05
C MET A 284 12.13 -3.84 -22.85
N VAL A 285 12.02 -5.15 -22.96
CA VAL A 285 13.13 -6.10 -22.90
C VAL A 285 13.56 -6.47 -24.33
#